data_1fcafc67e27308811cc022f289db4b2c
#
_entry.id   1fcafc67e27308811cc022f289db4b2c
#
_cell.length_a   1.000
_cell.length_b   1.000
_cell.length_c   1.000
_cell.angle_alpha   90.00
_cell.angle_beta   90.00
_cell.angle_gamma   90.00
#
_symmetry.space_group_name_H-M   'P 1'
#
loop_
_entity.id
_entity.type
_entity.pdbx_description
1 polymer ?
#
loop_
_entity_poly.entity_id
_entity_poly.type
_entity_poly.pdbx_seq_one_letter_code
_entity_poly.pdbx_strand_id
1 'polypeptide(L)'
;MQHGGKRILVIDLGGTNLRAAFADLSANELFDVQKIKLECIDEFYNIVDELIKKYPGTEDLVVSVAGPKNGNSITMTNRNWKIVSSDVQERYGLRSCHLLNDWEAIAYSLSSLKEDDLRILKKGQFVGLNDIPKFVIGPGTGLGAALYSRVRNIEHVNPTELGNTQTSVNHYLKIFGIEDSSSFEILEDVLSGPGISKVSEIFLNESLTPEEILVRAKEGDNVCKDLIQKYIQCFAVLSSESALSYNCHGGIFLVGSFMRGLESFINNQIFAKQFIGKRKQIHADFLNGIPVFLVKRESTPLYGNLNYFKSTIES
;
A
#
# COMPACT_ATOMS: atom_id res chain seq x y z
N MET A 1 30.17 -12.11 -0.17
CA MET A 1 30.73 -10.75 -0.20
C MET A 1 30.38 -10.10 1.14
N GLN A 2 31.38 -9.65 1.91
CA GLN A 2 31.10 -8.91 3.15
C GLN A 2 30.62 -7.51 2.76
N HIS A 3 29.32 -7.23 2.93
CA HIS A 3 28.79 -5.88 2.84
C HIS A 3 29.32 -5.07 4.03
N GLY A 4 30.32 -4.22 3.83
CA GLY A 4 30.97 -3.43 4.87
C GLY A 4 30.22 -2.14 5.25
N GLY A 5 28.97 -1.94 4.77
CA GLY A 5 28.14 -0.78 5.06
C GLY A 5 27.32 -0.93 6.37
N LYS A 6 26.85 0.20 6.90
CA LYS A 6 25.91 0.21 8.03
C LYS A 6 24.60 -0.50 7.62
N ARG A 7 24.22 -1.50 8.40
CA ARG A 7 23.05 -2.34 8.13
C ARG A 7 21.94 -2.03 9.11
N ILE A 8 20.71 -2.14 8.64
CA ILE A 8 19.51 -2.10 9.48
C ILE A 8 18.64 -3.34 9.22
N LEU A 9 17.89 -3.75 10.20
CA LEU A 9 16.81 -4.73 10.05
C LEU A 9 15.52 -3.97 9.72
N VAL A 10 14.83 -4.39 8.68
CA VAL A 10 13.52 -3.86 8.28
C VAL A 10 12.48 -4.97 8.27
N ILE A 11 11.34 -4.73 8.91
CA ILE A 11 10.27 -5.71 9.06
C ILE A 11 8.93 -5.09 8.64
N ASP A 12 8.14 -5.87 7.91
CA ASP A 12 6.75 -5.56 7.57
C ASP A 12 5.86 -6.63 8.21
N LEU A 13 5.10 -6.25 9.22
CA LEU A 13 4.22 -7.12 9.98
C LEU A 13 2.77 -6.92 9.55
N GLY A 14 2.31 -7.79 8.66
CA GLY A 14 0.92 -7.89 8.26
C GLY A 14 0.11 -8.82 9.15
N GLY A 15 -1.21 -8.93 8.89
CA GLY A 15 -2.13 -9.72 9.71
C GLY A 15 -1.80 -11.21 9.84
N THR A 16 -1.17 -11.81 8.83
CA THR A 16 -0.88 -13.26 8.76
C THR A 16 0.60 -13.56 8.50
N ASN A 17 1.31 -12.62 7.90
CA ASN A 17 2.68 -12.82 7.47
C ASN A 17 3.56 -11.67 7.97
N LEU A 18 4.78 -12.02 8.32
CA LEU A 18 5.89 -11.11 8.52
C LEU A 18 6.80 -11.20 7.28
N ARG A 19 7.23 -10.05 6.79
CA ARG A 19 8.36 -9.96 5.86
C ARG A 19 9.50 -9.27 6.58
N ALA A 20 10.68 -9.82 6.47
CA ALA A 20 11.89 -9.24 7.04
C ALA A 20 12.99 -9.19 5.98
N ALA A 21 13.84 -8.20 6.09
CA ALA A 21 15.06 -8.08 5.30
C ALA A 21 16.10 -7.29 6.06
N PHE A 22 17.35 -7.47 5.69
CA PHE A 22 18.40 -6.51 6.01
C PHE A 22 18.54 -5.51 4.89
N ALA A 23 18.82 -4.27 5.23
CA ALA A 23 19.06 -3.22 4.27
C ALA A 23 20.47 -2.66 4.42
N ASP A 24 21.16 -2.49 3.29
CA ASP A 24 22.41 -1.76 3.20
C ASP A 24 22.09 -0.29 2.92
N LEU A 25 22.45 0.60 3.85
CA LEU A 25 22.17 2.02 3.75
C LEU A 25 22.94 2.69 2.60
N SER A 26 24.12 2.20 2.27
CA SER A 26 24.97 2.78 1.23
C SER A 26 24.50 2.35 -0.17
N ALA A 27 24.16 1.07 -0.33
CA ALA A 27 23.68 0.53 -1.60
C ALA A 27 22.20 0.84 -1.88
N ASN A 28 21.44 1.19 -0.85
CA ASN A 28 19.96 1.33 -0.91
C ASN A 28 19.27 0.05 -1.38
N GLU A 29 19.76 -1.10 -0.94
CA GLU A 29 19.30 -2.42 -1.35
C GLU A 29 18.89 -3.27 -0.16
N LEU A 30 17.89 -4.12 -0.41
CA LEU A 30 17.46 -5.15 0.53
C LEU A 30 18.16 -6.47 0.21
N PHE A 31 18.55 -7.20 1.24
CA PHE A 31 19.08 -8.55 1.11
C PHE A 31 18.52 -9.47 2.19
N ASP A 32 18.64 -10.78 1.98
CA ASP A 32 18.10 -11.82 2.87
C ASP A 32 16.61 -11.63 3.16
N VAL A 33 15.83 -11.33 2.09
CA VAL A 33 14.39 -11.12 2.20
C VAL A 33 13.70 -12.44 2.54
N GLN A 34 12.94 -12.44 3.64
CA GLN A 34 12.21 -13.59 4.13
C GLN A 34 10.72 -13.26 4.26
N LYS A 35 9.87 -14.26 4.03
CA LYS A 35 8.43 -14.19 4.30
C LYS A 35 8.07 -15.36 5.21
N ILE A 36 7.56 -15.04 6.39
CA ILE A 36 7.28 -15.99 7.46
C ILE A 36 5.82 -15.84 7.88
N LYS A 37 5.12 -16.96 8.04
CA LYS A 37 3.76 -16.96 8.59
C LYS A 37 3.83 -16.89 10.10
N LEU A 38 3.00 -16.06 10.72
CA LEU A 38 2.90 -15.93 12.18
C LEU A 38 1.54 -16.37 12.68
N GLU A 39 1.55 -17.08 13.82
CA GLU A 39 0.34 -17.50 14.53
C GLU A 39 0.17 -16.74 15.85
N CYS A 40 1.25 -16.37 16.52
CA CYS A 40 1.24 -15.61 17.78
C CYS A 40 2.30 -14.50 17.80
N ILE A 41 2.16 -13.58 18.76
CA ILE A 41 3.10 -12.44 18.90
C ILE A 41 4.49 -12.88 19.35
N ASP A 42 4.60 -13.97 20.10
CA ASP A 42 5.90 -14.46 20.58
C ASP A 42 6.80 -14.91 19.43
N GLU A 43 6.21 -15.39 18.33
CA GLU A 43 6.96 -15.73 17.12
C GLU A 43 7.62 -14.50 16.48
N PHE A 44 6.97 -13.33 16.52
CA PHE A 44 7.60 -12.07 16.08
C PHE A 44 8.90 -11.82 16.86
N TYR A 45 8.84 -11.92 18.18
CA TYR A 45 10.03 -11.70 19.03
C TYR A 45 11.12 -12.75 18.79
N ASN A 46 10.75 -14.00 18.60
CA ASN A 46 11.69 -15.09 18.31
C ASN A 46 12.40 -14.87 16.96
N ILE A 47 11.65 -14.47 15.93
CA ILE A 47 12.20 -14.17 14.60
C ILE A 47 13.18 -13.00 14.67
N VAL A 48 12.83 -11.92 15.39
CA VAL A 48 13.74 -10.78 15.56
C VAL A 48 15.04 -11.21 16.26
N ASP A 49 14.93 -12.07 17.27
CA ASP A 49 16.10 -12.63 17.98
C ASP A 49 17.00 -13.45 17.05
N GLU A 50 16.42 -14.34 16.24
CA GLU A 50 17.15 -15.15 15.25
C GLU A 50 17.85 -14.28 14.19
N LEU A 51 17.16 -13.26 13.68
CA LEU A 51 17.70 -12.35 12.66
C LEU A 51 18.87 -11.52 13.21
N ILE A 52 18.74 -10.98 14.43
CA ILE A 52 19.83 -10.22 15.06
C ILE A 52 21.04 -11.13 15.34
N LYS A 53 20.83 -12.37 15.78
CA LYS A 53 21.91 -13.36 15.96
C LYS A 53 22.59 -13.74 14.65
N LYS A 54 21.83 -13.84 13.56
CA LYS A 54 22.36 -14.15 12.22
C LYS A 54 23.28 -13.06 11.68
N TYR A 55 23.01 -11.79 12.04
CA TYR A 55 23.80 -10.64 11.62
C TYR A 55 24.23 -9.80 12.84
N PRO A 56 25.26 -10.24 13.58
CA PRO A 56 25.77 -9.49 14.72
C PRO A 56 26.20 -8.06 14.34
N GLY A 57 25.93 -7.11 15.22
CA GLY A 57 26.19 -5.69 14.98
C GLY A 57 25.01 -4.95 14.30
N THR A 58 23.84 -5.59 14.17
CA THR A 58 22.59 -4.91 13.84
C THR A 58 22.13 -4.09 15.03
N GLU A 59 22.16 -2.76 14.90
CA GLU A 59 21.85 -1.84 15.98
C GLU A 59 20.52 -1.10 15.80
N ASP A 60 19.99 -1.12 14.58
CA ASP A 60 18.79 -0.36 14.20
C ASP A 60 17.73 -1.26 13.61
N LEU A 61 16.47 -1.02 13.98
CA LEU A 61 15.31 -1.75 13.51
C LEU A 61 14.20 -0.78 13.11
N VAL A 62 13.56 -1.02 11.95
CA VAL A 62 12.31 -0.35 11.57
C VAL A 62 11.25 -1.42 11.30
N VAL A 63 10.09 -1.28 11.95
CA VAL A 63 8.96 -2.20 11.80
C VAL A 63 7.74 -1.44 11.29
N SER A 64 7.24 -1.81 10.11
CA SER A 64 5.90 -1.41 9.69
C SER A 64 4.87 -2.43 10.17
N VAL A 65 3.73 -1.95 10.67
CA VAL A 65 2.69 -2.77 11.29
C VAL A 65 1.33 -2.36 10.76
N ALA A 66 0.51 -3.34 10.37
CA ALA A 66 -0.87 -3.11 9.93
C ALA A 66 -1.77 -2.71 11.11
N GLY A 67 -1.86 -1.43 11.38
CA GLY A 67 -2.68 -0.88 12.47
C GLY A 67 -2.40 0.59 12.77
N PRO A 68 -3.27 1.23 13.54
CA PRO A 68 -3.12 2.64 13.91
C PRO A 68 -1.94 2.83 14.89
N LYS A 69 -1.14 3.86 14.60
CA LYS A 69 -0.01 4.28 15.42
C LYS A 69 -0.49 5.24 16.53
N ASN A 70 -0.05 4.98 17.75
CA ASN A 70 -0.28 5.85 18.91
C ASN A 70 1.05 6.08 19.65
N GLY A 71 1.67 7.21 19.38
CA GLY A 71 2.98 7.56 19.92
C GLY A 71 4.05 6.53 19.51
N ASN A 72 4.63 5.86 20.51
CA ASN A 72 5.67 4.83 20.34
C ASN A 72 5.12 3.40 20.22
N SER A 73 3.81 3.22 20.02
CA SER A 73 3.19 1.90 19.92
C SER A 73 2.23 1.80 18.73
N ILE A 74 2.06 0.57 18.23
CA ILE A 74 1.05 0.22 17.25
C ILE A 74 0.28 -1.01 17.75
N THR A 75 -1.05 -0.94 17.64
CA THR A 75 -1.92 -2.10 17.88
C THR A 75 -2.44 -2.60 16.55
N MET A 76 -2.27 -3.88 16.27
CA MET A 76 -2.71 -4.47 15.00
C MET A 76 -4.23 -4.48 14.89
N THR A 77 -4.76 -4.10 13.72
CA THR A 77 -6.20 -4.02 13.47
C THR A 77 -6.90 -5.39 13.60
N ASN A 78 -6.28 -6.45 13.08
CA ASN A 78 -6.90 -7.79 12.98
C ASN A 78 -6.42 -8.78 14.05
N ARG A 79 -5.61 -8.32 14.99
CA ARG A 79 -5.09 -9.12 16.12
C ARG A 79 -4.88 -8.20 17.31
N ASN A 80 -5.15 -8.66 18.52
CA ASN A 80 -4.91 -7.87 19.74
C ASN A 80 -3.42 -7.82 20.11
N TRP A 81 -2.54 -7.64 19.10
CA TRP A 81 -1.10 -7.55 19.32
C TRP A 81 -0.70 -6.09 19.38
N LYS A 82 -0.03 -5.74 20.44
CA LYS A 82 0.54 -4.41 20.64
C LYS A 82 2.05 -4.50 20.60
N ILE A 83 2.68 -3.70 19.76
CA ILE A 83 4.12 -3.55 19.67
C ILE A 83 4.48 -2.16 20.19
N VAL A 84 5.45 -2.09 21.10
CA VAL A 84 5.97 -0.85 21.68
C VAL A 84 7.44 -0.76 21.32
N SER A 85 7.85 0.33 20.68
CA SER A 85 9.22 0.48 20.17
C SER A 85 10.28 0.45 21.28
N SER A 86 10.00 1.07 22.45
CA SER A 86 10.90 1.05 23.60
C SER A 86 11.16 -0.37 24.13
N ASP A 87 10.10 -1.19 24.19
CA ASP A 87 10.21 -2.56 24.69
C ASP A 87 11.04 -3.45 23.76
N VAL A 88 10.86 -3.28 22.45
CA VAL A 88 11.67 -3.97 21.42
C VAL A 88 13.12 -3.49 21.49
N GLN A 89 13.34 -2.19 21.61
CA GLN A 89 14.68 -1.60 21.70
C GLN A 89 15.44 -2.11 22.93
N GLU A 90 14.81 -2.12 24.09
CA GLU A 90 15.39 -2.61 25.34
C GLU A 90 15.68 -4.12 25.28
N ARG A 91 14.70 -4.89 24.80
CA ARG A 91 14.81 -6.37 24.73
C ARG A 91 16.01 -6.84 23.92
N TYR A 92 16.36 -6.13 22.85
CA TYR A 92 17.44 -6.54 21.94
C TYR A 92 18.69 -5.66 22.04
N GLY A 93 18.72 -4.69 22.94
CA GLY A 93 19.84 -3.76 23.09
C GLY A 93 20.11 -2.93 21.85
N LEU A 94 19.05 -2.56 21.10
CA LEU A 94 19.17 -1.78 19.87
C LEU A 94 19.45 -0.31 20.18
N ARG A 95 20.20 0.34 19.30
CA ARG A 95 20.38 1.79 19.35
C ARG A 95 19.07 2.52 19.03
N SER A 96 18.32 2.02 18.05
CA SER A 96 17.02 2.57 17.71
C SER A 96 16.03 1.48 17.24
N CYS A 97 14.73 1.70 17.57
CA CYS A 97 13.61 0.95 17.04
C CYS A 97 12.51 1.93 16.63
N HIS A 98 12.15 1.94 15.36
CA HIS A 98 11.11 2.79 14.83
C HIS A 98 9.90 1.96 14.41
N LEU A 99 8.69 2.48 14.70
CA LEU A 99 7.44 1.90 14.25
C LEU A 99 6.76 2.80 13.22
N LEU A 100 6.33 2.22 12.12
CA LEU A 100 5.51 2.85 11.09
C LEU A 100 4.18 2.12 10.96
N ASN A 101 3.12 2.83 10.59
CA ASN A 101 1.96 2.17 10.00
C ASN A 101 2.37 1.56 8.65
N ASP A 102 1.70 0.48 8.21
CA ASP A 102 2.02 -0.20 6.95
C ASP A 102 1.87 0.71 5.72
N TRP A 103 0.85 1.58 5.69
CA TRP A 103 0.66 2.56 4.60
C TRP A 103 1.62 3.74 4.69
N GLU A 104 2.02 4.12 5.90
CA GLU A 104 3.12 5.07 6.11
C GLU A 104 4.40 4.54 5.47
N ALA A 105 4.75 3.27 5.72
CA ALA A 105 5.91 2.63 5.11
C ALA A 105 5.78 2.54 3.57
N ILE A 106 4.61 2.12 3.05
CA ILE A 106 4.39 2.08 1.61
C ILE A 106 4.61 3.47 0.98
N ALA A 107 4.13 4.53 1.60
CA ALA A 107 4.30 5.89 1.08
C ALA A 107 5.77 6.34 1.08
N TYR A 108 6.55 6.04 2.11
CA TYR A 108 8.00 6.30 2.11
C TYR A 108 8.74 5.56 0.99
N SER A 109 8.21 4.43 0.48
CA SER A 109 8.83 3.72 -0.63
C SER A 109 8.80 4.51 -1.95
N LEU A 110 7.91 5.50 -2.08
CA LEU A 110 7.74 6.29 -3.31
C LEU A 110 9.01 7.07 -3.70
N SER A 111 9.84 7.46 -2.73
CA SER A 111 11.08 8.21 -2.98
C SER A 111 12.17 7.38 -3.67
N SER A 112 12.11 6.05 -3.59
CA SER A 112 13.10 5.14 -4.20
C SER A 112 12.57 4.36 -5.40
N LEU A 113 11.35 4.63 -5.87
CA LEU A 113 10.80 3.96 -7.06
C LEU A 113 11.56 4.41 -8.32
N LYS A 114 11.91 3.44 -9.16
CA LYS A 114 12.49 3.64 -10.48
C LYS A 114 11.41 3.48 -11.56
N GLU A 115 11.69 3.91 -12.79
CA GLU A 115 10.76 3.77 -13.91
C GLU A 115 10.32 2.32 -14.12
N ASP A 116 11.24 1.36 -14.01
CA ASP A 116 10.95 -0.07 -14.16
C ASP A 116 10.03 -0.63 -13.07
N ASP A 117 9.93 0.05 -11.93
CA ASP A 117 9.01 -0.31 -10.85
C ASP A 117 7.57 0.13 -11.12
N LEU A 118 7.36 0.90 -12.18
CA LEU A 118 6.08 1.56 -12.46
C LEU A 118 5.52 1.15 -13.82
N ARG A 119 4.21 0.95 -13.88
CA ARG A 119 3.44 0.97 -15.10
C ARG A 119 2.58 2.22 -15.13
N ILE A 120 2.73 3.03 -16.17
CA ILE A 120 1.88 4.22 -16.37
C ILE A 120 0.50 3.77 -16.84
N LEU A 121 -0.53 4.00 -16.03
CA LEU A 121 -1.93 3.77 -16.38
C LEU A 121 -2.54 4.99 -17.09
N LYS A 122 -2.14 6.18 -16.65
CA LYS A 122 -2.51 7.46 -17.24
C LYS A 122 -1.32 8.41 -17.19
N LYS A 123 -0.96 8.98 -18.32
CA LYS A 123 0.07 10.03 -18.40
C LYS A 123 -0.42 11.32 -17.75
N GLY A 124 0.51 12.12 -17.20
CA GLY A 124 0.28 13.45 -16.65
C GLY A 124 1.36 14.43 -17.10
N GLN A 125 1.16 15.71 -16.79
CA GLN A 125 2.10 16.78 -17.15
C GLN A 125 3.13 17.08 -16.05
N PHE A 126 2.87 16.65 -14.81
CA PHE A 126 3.65 17.02 -13.62
C PHE A 126 4.77 16.02 -13.27
N VAL A 127 5.16 15.20 -14.24
CA VAL A 127 6.24 14.22 -14.02
C VAL A 127 7.54 14.95 -13.72
N GLY A 128 8.13 14.69 -12.56
CA GLY A 128 9.46 15.18 -12.16
C GLY A 128 9.48 16.33 -11.14
N LEU A 129 8.35 16.81 -10.66
CA LEU A 129 8.32 17.80 -9.59
C LEU A 129 8.43 17.09 -8.22
N ASN A 130 9.57 17.22 -7.55
CA ASN A 130 9.88 16.43 -6.34
C ASN A 130 9.09 16.85 -5.09
N ASP A 131 8.68 18.12 -5.00
CA ASP A 131 8.03 18.67 -3.80
C ASP A 131 6.50 18.68 -3.86
N ILE A 132 5.92 17.87 -4.74
CA ILE A 132 4.47 17.85 -4.99
C ILE A 132 3.82 16.66 -4.29
N PRO A 133 2.63 16.84 -3.68
CA PRO A 133 1.90 15.77 -3.04
C PRO A 133 1.62 14.60 -3.98
N LYS A 134 1.88 13.38 -3.50
CA LYS A 134 1.58 12.10 -4.12
C LYS A 134 0.65 11.31 -3.22
N PHE A 135 -0.24 10.54 -3.79
CA PHE A 135 -1.15 9.70 -3.03
C PHE A 135 -0.95 8.24 -3.39
N VAL A 136 -0.79 7.41 -2.39
CA VAL A 136 -0.70 5.95 -2.56
C VAL A 136 -1.93 5.30 -1.99
N ILE A 137 -2.50 4.34 -2.71
CA ILE A 137 -3.73 3.65 -2.34
C ILE A 137 -3.74 2.23 -2.90
N GLY A 138 -4.39 1.31 -2.21
CA GLY A 138 -4.61 -0.02 -2.75
C GLY A 138 -5.32 -0.97 -1.80
N PRO A 139 -5.84 -2.06 -2.36
CA PRO A 139 -6.49 -3.12 -1.62
C PRO A 139 -5.47 -4.05 -0.97
N GLY A 140 -5.73 -4.36 0.28
CA GLY A 140 -5.11 -5.41 1.07
C GLY A 140 -6.18 -6.17 1.83
N THR A 141 -5.93 -6.53 3.09
CA THR A 141 -6.96 -7.01 4.03
C THR A 141 -8.01 -5.92 4.28
N GLY A 142 -7.61 -4.64 4.25
CA GLY A 142 -8.46 -3.47 4.18
C GLY A 142 -8.23 -2.68 2.90
N LEU A 143 -8.72 -1.44 2.84
CA LEU A 143 -8.40 -0.45 1.81
C LEU A 143 -7.55 0.64 2.46
N GLY A 144 -6.26 0.59 2.26
CA GLY A 144 -5.36 1.56 2.86
C GLY A 144 -4.90 2.64 1.90
N ALA A 145 -4.50 3.77 2.45
CA ALA A 145 -3.98 4.89 1.68
C ALA A 145 -3.12 5.83 2.52
N ALA A 146 -2.22 6.56 1.86
CA ALA A 146 -1.41 7.58 2.50
C ALA A 146 -1.07 8.72 1.55
N LEU A 147 -0.95 9.92 2.11
CA LEU A 147 -0.44 11.09 1.42
C LEU A 147 1.06 11.22 1.69
N TYR A 148 1.84 11.31 0.63
CA TYR A 148 3.27 11.62 0.67
C TYR A 148 3.51 13.02 0.13
N SER A 149 4.32 13.78 0.82
CA SER A 149 4.82 15.07 0.36
C SER A 149 6.28 15.25 0.75
N ARG A 150 6.97 16.14 0.05
CA ARG A 150 8.35 16.54 0.38
C ARG A 150 8.40 18.05 0.43
N VAL A 151 8.85 18.60 1.53
CA VAL A 151 8.95 20.04 1.73
C VAL A 151 10.36 20.36 2.20
N ARG A 152 11.09 21.18 1.46
CA ARG A 152 12.49 21.54 1.78
C ARG A 152 13.38 20.33 2.03
N ASN A 153 13.25 19.31 1.17
CA ASN A 153 13.95 18.02 1.27
C ASN A 153 13.56 17.13 2.47
N ILE A 154 12.57 17.51 3.27
CA ILE A 154 12.05 16.67 4.35
C ILE A 154 10.81 15.94 3.86
N GLU A 155 10.81 14.62 4.00
CA GLU A 155 9.69 13.77 3.63
C GLU A 155 8.62 13.79 4.73
N HIS A 156 7.37 13.98 4.33
CA HIS A 156 6.21 13.95 5.20
C HIS A 156 5.22 12.93 4.68
N VAL A 157 4.81 12.02 5.53
CA VAL A 157 3.78 11.02 5.22
C VAL A 157 2.65 11.12 6.21
N ASN A 158 1.43 11.16 5.69
CA ASN A 158 0.21 11.13 6.48
C ASN A 158 -0.64 9.94 6.04
N PRO A 159 -0.67 8.84 6.81
CA PRO A 159 -1.60 7.73 6.58
C PRO A 159 -3.03 8.23 6.76
N THR A 160 -3.95 7.65 6.01
CA THR A 160 -5.36 8.01 6.06
C THR A 160 -6.23 6.79 6.35
N GLU A 161 -7.38 7.01 6.96
CA GLU A 161 -8.40 5.99 7.17
C GLU A 161 -9.48 6.03 6.06
N LEU A 162 -9.06 6.26 4.81
CA LEU A 162 -9.97 6.38 3.68
C LEU A 162 -10.88 5.15 3.52
N GLY A 163 -10.36 3.95 3.77
CA GLY A 163 -11.13 2.71 3.72
C GLY A 163 -12.32 2.67 4.68
N ASN A 164 -12.22 3.37 5.81
CA ASN A 164 -13.25 3.44 6.84
C ASN A 164 -14.31 4.55 6.62
N THR A 165 -14.27 5.23 5.45
CA THR A 165 -15.27 6.25 5.13
C THR A 165 -16.55 5.64 4.56
N GLN A 166 -17.69 6.29 4.83
CA GLN A 166 -19.04 5.80 4.46
C GLN A 166 -19.62 6.48 3.21
N THR A 167 -19.18 7.70 2.92
CA THR A 167 -19.89 8.64 2.03
C THR A 167 -20.00 8.21 0.56
N SER A 168 -19.15 7.34 0.06
CA SER A 168 -19.12 6.95 -1.36
C SER A 168 -19.49 5.49 -1.64
N VAL A 169 -19.81 4.70 -0.62
CA VAL A 169 -20.11 3.25 -0.74
C VAL A 169 -21.15 2.98 -1.83
N ASN A 170 -22.31 3.64 -1.76
CA ASN A 170 -23.38 3.47 -2.74
C ASN A 170 -23.00 3.83 -4.18
N HIS A 171 -22.05 4.75 -4.36
CA HIS A 171 -21.57 5.10 -5.68
C HIS A 171 -20.80 3.93 -6.33
N TYR A 172 -19.96 3.26 -5.54
CA TYR A 172 -19.18 2.12 -6.03
C TYR A 172 -20.05 0.88 -6.24
N LEU A 173 -21.02 0.61 -5.34
CA LEU A 173 -21.98 -0.49 -5.51
C LEU A 173 -22.79 -0.36 -6.81
N LYS A 174 -23.19 0.86 -7.19
CA LYS A 174 -23.88 1.12 -8.45
C LYS A 174 -23.02 0.77 -9.69
N ILE A 175 -21.70 0.88 -9.63
CA ILE A 175 -20.81 0.45 -10.71
C ILE A 175 -20.92 -1.06 -10.92
N PHE A 176 -21.06 -1.83 -9.83
CA PHE A 176 -21.30 -3.27 -9.90
C PHE A 176 -22.74 -3.63 -10.28
N GLY A 177 -23.68 -2.69 -10.24
CA GLY A 177 -25.10 -2.93 -10.41
C GLY A 177 -25.77 -3.49 -9.17
N ILE A 178 -25.18 -3.28 -8.00
CA ILE A 178 -25.71 -3.70 -6.70
C ILE A 178 -26.55 -2.56 -6.12
N GLU A 179 -27.83 -2.82 -5.88
CA GLU A 179 -28.76 -1.84 -5.32
C GLU A 179 -28.91 -1.97 -3.80
N ASP A 180 -28.84 -3.20 -3.26
CA ASP A 180 -28.89 -3.44 -1.83
C ASP A 180 -27.51 -3.22 -1.20
N SER A 181 -27.40 -2.16 -0.42
CA SER A 181 -26.18 -1.79 0.29
C SER A 181 -26.16 -2.22 1.76
N SER A 182 -27.16 -2.97 2.22
CA SER A 182 -27.32 -3.32 3.65
C SER A 182 -26.13 -4.04 4.26
N SER A 183 -25.34 -4.72 3.44
CA SER A 183 -24.13 -5.43 3.85
C SER A 183 -22.84 -4.60 3.74
N PHE A 184 -22.89 -3.36 3.25
CA PHE A 184 -21.72 -2.53 2.96
C PHE A 184 -21.84 -1.19 3.70
N GLU A 185 -21.03 -1.02 4.73
CA GLU A 185 -21.07 0.19 5.57
C GLU A 185 -19.98 1.19 5.23
N ILE A 186 -18.79 0.69 4.91
CA ILE A 186 -17.59 1.49 4.67
C ILE A 186 -16.95 1.14 3.32
N LEU A 187 -16.08 2.00 2.85
CA LEU A 187 -15.48 1.89 1.51
C LEU A 187 -14.68 0.59 1.32
N GLU A 188 -14.00 0.12 2.35
CA GLU A 188 -13.24 -1.15 2.28
C GLU A 188 -14.13 -2.39 2.19
N ASP A 189 -15.40 -2.32 2.62
CA ASP A 189 -16.36 -3.40 2.40
C ASP A 189 -16.62 -3.68 0.92
N VAL A 190 -16.27 -2.73 0.04
CA VAL A 190 -16.42 -2.86 -1.43
C VAL A 190 -15.07 -3.07 -2.11
N LEU A 191 -14.04 -2.32 -1.68
CA LEU A 191 -12.80 -2.15 -2.44
C LEU A 191 -11.56 -2.81 -1.82
N SER A 192 -11.69 -3.52 -0.69
CA SER A 192 -10.61 -4.37 -0.14
C SER A 192 -10.59 -5.77 -0.77
N GLY A 193 -9.63 -6.61 -0.37
CA GLY A 193 -9.62 -8.04 -0.72
C GLY A 193 -10.89 -8.77 -0.24
N PRO A 194 -11.24 -8.74 1.06
CA PRO A 194 -12.53 -9.25 1.53
C PRO A 194 -13.73 -8.56 0.86
N GLY A 195 -13.61 -7.26 0.57
CA GLY A 195 -14.66 -6.48 -0.09
C GLY A 195 -15.01 -7.02 -1.47
N ILE A 196 -14.01 -7.27 -2.34
CA ILE A 196 -14.30 -7.84 -3.68
C ILE A 196 -14.84 -9.26 -3.60
N SER A 197 -14.46 -10.05 -2.57
CA SER A 197 -15.07 -11.36 -2.32
C SER A 197 -16.56 -11.24 -2.00
N LYS A 198 -16.94 -10.30 -1.15
CA LYS A 198 -18.32 -9.99 -0.80
C LYS A 198 -19.12 -9.46 -2.00
N VAL A 199 -18.51 -8.59 -2.82
CA VAL A 199 -19.10 -8.16 -4.09
C VAL A 199 -19.30 -9.34 -5.03
N SER A 200 -18.34 -10.28 -5.11
CA SER A 200 -18.45 -11.46 -5.96
C SER A 200 -19.62 -12.37 -5.56
N GLU A 201 -19.90 -12.51 -4.28
CA GLU A 201 -21.03 -13.30 -3.77
C GLU A 201 -22.37 -12.80 -4.32
N ILE A 202 -22.55 -11.47 -4.39
CA ILE A 202 -23.78 -10.89 -4.95
C ILE A 202 -23.75 -10.91 -6.48
N PHE A 203 -22.60 -10.58 -7.09
CA PHE A 203 -22.46 -10.40 -8.53
C PHE A 203 -22.44 -11.73 -9.31
N LEU A 204 -21.88 -12.78 -8.71
CA LEU A 204 -21.70 -14.11 -9.30
C LEU A 204 -22.62 -15.17 -8.67
N ASN A 205 -23.32 -14.86 -7.56
CA ASN A 205 -23.93 -15.81 -6.64
C ASN A 205 -22.93 -16.84 -6.08
N GLU A 206 -21.66 -16.45 -5.97
CA GLU A 206 -20.55 -17.27 -5.48
C GLU A 206 -19.47 -16.39 -4.83
N SER A 207 -19.09 -16.72 -3.59
CA SER A 207 -18.02 -16.01 -2.89
C SER A 207 -16.66 -16.53 -3.37
N LEU A 208 -15.92 -15.68 -4.09
CA LEU A 208 -14.59 -15.98 -4.62
C LEU A 208 -13.54 -15.10 -3.96
N THR A 209 -12.38 -15.68 -3.69
CA THR A 209 -11.20 -14.89 -3.30
C THR A 209 -10.70 -14.04 -4.46
N PRO A 210 -9.96 -12.94 -4.19
CA PRO A 210 -9.34 -12.14 -5.26
C PRO A 210 -8.49 -12.96 -6.22
N GLU A 211 -7.77 -13.97 -5.71
CA GLU A 211 -6.93 -14.88 -6.49
C GLU A 211 -7.77 -15.77 -7.42
N GLU A 212 -8.88 -16.33 -6.94
CA GLU A 212 -9.80 -17.15 -7.74
C GLU A 212 -10.47 -16.34 -8.85
N ILE A 213 -10.88 -15.08 -8.54
CA ILE A 213 -11.44 -14.17 -9.54
C ILE A 213 -10.42 -13.94 -10.67
N LEU A 214 -9.14 -13.68 -10.32
CA LEU A 214 -8.07 -13.50 -11.32
C LEU A 214 -7.81 -14.75 -12.16
N VAL A 215 -7.79 -15.91 -11.52
CA VAL A 215 -7.56 -17.20 -12.23
C VAL A 215 -8.68 -17.45 -13.22
N ARG A 216 -9.95 -17.42 -12.80
CA ARG A 216 -11.10 -17.64 -13.67
C ARG A 216 -11.16 -16.64 -14.82
N ALA A 217 -10.88 -15.36 -14.55
CA ALA A 217 -10.85 -14.35 -15.61
C ALA A 217 -9.76 -14.62 -16.65
N LYS A 218 -8.57 -15.10 -16.24
CA LYS A 218 -7.49 -15.50 -17.15
C LYS A 218 -7.84 -16.73 -17.96
N GLU A 219 -8.58 -17.67 -17.38
CA GLU A 219 -9.08 -18.89 -18.05
C GLU A 219 -10.25 -18.63 -19.01
N GLY A 220 -10.77 -17.40 -19.06
CA GLY A 220 -11.75 -17.01 -20.06
C GLY A 220 -13.14 -16.73 -19.51
N ASP A 221 -13.38 -16.84 -18.20
CA ASP A 221 -14.67 -16.51 -17.58
C ASP A 221 -15.02 -15.03 -17.81
N ASN A 222 -16.04 -14.78 -18.62
CA ASN A 222 -16.46 -13.45 -19.00
C ASN A 222 -17.13 -12.68 -17.85
N VAL A 223 -17.77 -13.38 -16.90
CA VAL A 223 -18.42 -12.74 -15.76
C VAL A 223 -17.37 -12.26 -14.75
N CYS A 224 -16.35 -13.07 -14.49
CA CYS A 224 -15.18 -12.64 -13.71
C CYS A 224 -14.41 -11.50 -14.39
N LYS A 225 -14.31 -11.49 -15.72
CA LYS A 225 -13.72 -10.36 -16.47
C LYS A 225 -14.53 -9.09 -16.30
N ASP A 226 -15.87 -9.15 -16.38
CA ASP A 226 -16.73 -7.98 -16.16
C ASP A 226 -16.59 -7.45 -14.72
N LEU A 227 -16.60 -8.35 -13.74
CA LEU A 227 -16.33 -7.98 -12.33
C LEU A 227 -15.00 -7.23 -12.19
N ILE A 228 -13.93 -7.74 -12.79
CA ILE A 228 -12.61 -7.08 -12.79
C ILE A 228 -12.68 -5.71 -13.47
N GLN A 229 -13.36 -5.57 -14.61
CA GLN A 229 -13.47 -4.28 -15.30
C GLN A 229 -14.20 -3.23 -14.44
N LYS A 230 -15.26 -3.63 -13.74
CA LYS A 230 -16.00 -2.78 -12.81
C LYS A 230 -15.14 -2.39 -11.60
N TYR A 231 -14.34 -3.32 -11.07
CA TYR A 231 -13.39 -3.05 -9.99
C TYR A 231 -12.29 -2.06 -10.41
N ILE A 232 -11.72 -2.22 -11.60
CA ILE A 232 -10.75 -1.28 -12.19
C ILE A 232 -11.41 0.12 -12.37
N GLN A 233 -12.66 0.18 -12.81
CA GLN A 233 -13.42 1.44 -12.89
C GLN A 233 -13.57 2.10 -11.52
N CYS A 234 -13.88 1.33 -10.47
CA CYS A 234 -13.95 1.85 -9.10
C CYS A 234 -12.63 2.50 -8.68
N PHE A 235 -11.49 1.86 -8.95
CA PHE A 235 -10.18 2.42 -8.64
C PHE A 235 -9.81 3.63 -9.50
N ALA A 236 -10.26 3.71 -10.75
CA ALA A 236 -10.09 4.91 -11.56
C ALA A 236 -10.88 6.10 -10.96
N VAL A 237 -12.12 5.88 -10.56
CA VAL A 237 -12.97 6.90 -9.89
C VAL A 237 -12.36 7.29 -8.54
N LEU A 238 -12.02 6.32 -7.68
CA LEU A 238 -11.44 6.59 -6.36
C LEU A 238 -10.13 7.38 -6.47
N SER A 239 -9.29 7.04 -7.46
CA SER A 239 -8.05 7.77 -7.74
C SER A 239 -8.32 9.23 -8.11
N SER A 240 -9.37 9.50 -8.90
CA SER A 240 -9.71 10.86 -9.29
C SER A 240 -10.29 11.67 -8.12
N GLU A 241 -11.13 11.05 -7.29
CA GLU A 241 -11.67 11.69 -6.07
C GLU A 241 -10.52 12.02 -5.09
N SER A 242 -9.59 11.08 -4.89
CA SER A 242 -8.41 11.29 -4.05
C SER A 242 -7.51 12.40 -4.61
N ALA A 243 -7.30 12.42 -5.94
CA ALA A 243 -6.50 13.45 -6.58
C ALA A 243 -7.06 14.86 -6.34
N LEU A 244 -8.37 15.01 -6.42
CA LEU A 244 -9.07 16.28 -6.14
C LEU A 244 -9.05 16.63 -4.65
N SER A 245 -9.33 15.64 -3.78
CA SER A 245 -9.44 15.85 -2.33
C SER A 245 -8.11 16.24 -1.68
N TYR A 246 -7.01 15.65 -2.14
CA TYR A 246 -5.68 15.85 -1.57
C TYR A 246 -4.75 16.69 -2.45
N ASN A 247 -5.25 17.22 -3.57
CA ASN A 247 -4.49 18.06 -4.52
C ASN A 247 -3.17 17.39 -4.97
N CYS A 248 -3.24 16.10 -5.35
CA CYS A 248 -2.09 15.23 -5.59
C CYS A 248 -1.48 15.42 -6.98
N HIS A 249 -0.88 16.58 -7.25
CA HIS A 249 -0.22 16.88 -8.53
C HIS A 249 0.94 15.93 -8.87
N GLY A 250 1.59 15.34 -7.88
CA GLY A 250 2.69 14.40 -8.06
C GLY A 250 2.27 13.00 -8.51
N GLY A 251 0.96 12.75 -8.55
CA GLY A 251 0.39 11.50 -9.06
C GLY A 251 -0.26 10.61 -8.01
N ILE A 252 -0.99 9.62 -8.53
CA ILE A 252 -1.63 8.56 -7.77
C ILE A 252 -0.90 7.26 -8.03
N PHE A 253 -0.59 6.52 -6.97
CA PHE A 253 0.16 5.26 -7.01
C PHE A 253 -0.71 4.14 -6.50
N LEU A 254 -1.13 3.23 -7.40
CA LEU A 254 -1.89 2.05 -7.05
C LEU A 254 -0.94 0.93 -6.62
N VAL A 255 -1.13 0.41 -5.41
CA VAL A 255 -0.26 -0.59 -4.78
C VAL A 255 -1.07 -1.80 -4.33
N GLY A 256 -0.43 -2.93 -4.18
CA GLY A 256 -1.03 -4.16 -3.66
C GLY A 256 -0.90 -5.35 -4.61
N SER A 257 -0.88 -6.56 -4.05
CA SER A 257 -0.74 -7.79 -4.84
C SER A 257 -1.90 -7.98 -5.81
N PHE A 258 -3.12 -7.73 -5.34
CA PHE A 258 -4.31 -7.82 -6.19
C PHE A 258 -4.28 -6.79 -7.31
N MET A 259 -3.91 -5.53 -7.03
CA MET A 259 -3.74 -4.51 -8.07
C MET A 259 -2.71 -4.91 -9.14
N ARG A 260 -1.58 -5.50 -8.73
CA ARG A 260 -0.60 -6.05 -9.69
C ARG A 260 -1.20 -7.19 -10.52
N GLY A 261 -2.01 -8.05 -9.89
CA GLY A 261 -2.73 -9.13 -10.59
C GLY A 261 -3.67 -8.64 -11.69
N LEU A 262 -4.23 -7.43 -11.53
CA LEU A 262 -5.12 -6.79 -12.52
C LEU A 262 -4.37 -6.19 -13.72
N GLU A 263 -3.05 -6.14 -13.70
CA GLU A 263 -2.24 -5.43 -14.69
C GLU A 263 -2.64 -5.75 -16.15
N SER A 264 -2.80 -7.03 -16.49
CA SER A 264 -3.15 -7.47 -17.85
C SER A 264 -4.57 -7.09 -18.28
N PHE A 265 -5.46 -6.77 -17.35
CA PHE A 265 -6.85 -6.40 -17.61
C PHE A 265 -7.04 -4.88 -17.75
N ILE A 266 -6.05 -4.06 -17.41
CA ILE A 266 -6.17 -2.61 -17.45
C ILE A 266 -5.91 -2.11 -18.87
N ASN A 267 -6.95 -1.50 -19.47
CA ASN A 267 -6.82 -0.69 -20.67
C ASN A 267 -6.59 0.77 -20.27
N ASN A 268 -5.44 1.33 -20.62
CA ASN A 268 -5.02 2.66 -20.22
C ASN A 268 -5.95 3.79 -20.73
N GLN A 269 -6.52 3.64 -21.94
CA GLN A 269 -7.44 4.65 -22.50
C GLN A 269 -8.77 4.66 -21.74
N ILE A 270 -9.31 3.46 -21.46
CA ILE A 270 -10.55 3.31 -20.68
C ILE A 270 -10.33 3.81 -19.26
N PHE A 271 -9.23 3.42 -18.62
CA PHE A 271 -8.87 3.88 -17.28
C PHE A 271 -8.78 5.42 -17.21
N ALA A 272 -8.05 6.03 -18.15
CA ALA A 272 -7.92 7.49 -18.20
C ALA A 272 -9.26 8.20 -18.39
N LYS A 273 -10.14 7.66 -19.24
CA LYS A 273 -11.49 8.18 -19.44
C LYS A 273 -12.34 8.10 -18.17
N GLN A 274 -12.27 6.97 -17.46
CA GLN A 274 -12.98 6.76 -16.18
C GLN A 274 -12.43 7.67 -15.07
N PHE A 275 -11.10 7.84 -15.00
CA PHE A 275 -10.43 8.73 -14.06
C PHE A 275 -10.86 10.18 -14.23
N ILE A 276 -10.92 10.70 -15.46
CA ILE A 276 -11.36 12.08 -15.72
C ILE A 276 -12.87 12.22 -15.43
N GLY A 277 -13.67 11.26 -15.89
CA GLY A 277 -15.12 11.24 -15.70
C GLY A 277 -15.84 12.46 -16.28
N LYS A 278 -17.05 12.72 -15.80
CA LYS A 278 -17.82 13.92 -16.13
C LYS A 278 -17.54 15.01 -15.10
N ARG A 279 -16.75 16.04 -15.48
CA ARG A 279 -16.33 17.13 -14.62
C ARG A 279 -16.54 18.48 -15.33
N LYS A 280 -16.58 19.58 -14.55
CA LYS A 280 -16.38 20.93 -15.13
C LYS A 280 -14.99 21.01 -15.76
N GLN A 281 -14.84 21.73 -16.85
CA GLN A 281 -13.61 21.77 -17.65
C GLN A 281 -12.35 22.01 -16.79
N ILE A 282 -12.39 22.97 -15.88
CA ILE A 282 -11.25 23.29 -15.00
C ILE A 282 -10.77 22.09 -14.16
N HIS A 283 -11.69 21.25 -13.67
CA HIS A 283 -11.34 20.06 -12.91
C HIS A 283 -10.92 18.89 -13.82
N ALA A 284 -11.48 18.83 -15.05
CA ALA A 284 -11.03 17.87 -16.04
C ALA A 284 -9.59 18.19 -16.49
N ASP A 285 -9.25 19.46 -16.68
CA ASP A 285 -7.90 19.92 -17.03
C ASP A 285 -6.92 19.62 -15.91
N PHE A 286 -7.31 19.86 -14.65
CA PHE A 286 -6.52 19.47 -13.48
C PHE A 286 -6.23 17.96 -13.47
N LEU A 287 -7.26 17.12 -13.60
CA LEU A 287 -7.12 15.67 -13.63
C LEU A 287 -6.32 15.17 -14.84
N ASN A 288 -6.42 15.85 -16.00
CA ASN A 288 -5.59 15.53 -17.16
C ASN A 288 -4.09 15.70 -16.87
N GLY A 289 -3.73 16.65 -16.03
CA GLY A 289 -2.34 16.87 -15.61
C GLY A 289 -1.79 15.83 -14.64
N ILE A 290 -2.63 15.04 -13.95
CA ILE A 290 -2.19 14.11 -12.91
C ILE A 290 -1.83 12.75 -13.50
N PRO A 291 -0.62 12.23 -13.30
CA PRO A 291 -0.27 10.86 -13.68
C PRO A 291 -0.85 9.83 -12.71
N VAL A 292 -1.16 8.64 -13.22
CA VAL A 292 -1.55 7.49 -12.40
C VAL A 292 -0.65 6.31 -12.72
N PHE A 293 -0.12 5.67 -11.70
CA PHE A 293 0.82 4.56 -11.81
C PHE A 293 0.29 3.32 -11.10
N LEU A 294 0.60 2.16 -11.66
CA LEU A 294 0.57 0.89 -10.95
C LEU A 294 2.00 0.57 -10.51
N VAL A 295 2.18 0.34 -9.22
CA VAL A 295 3.48 -0.03 -8.65
C VAL A 295 3.68 -1.54 -8.81
N LYS A 296 4.68 -1.93 -9.60
CA LYS A 296 5.06 -3.32 -9.86
C LYS A 296 5.99 -3.88 -8.79
N ARG A 297 6.78 -3.00 -8.13
CA ARG A 297 7.73 -3.41 -7.09
C ARG A 297 7.02 -4.17 -5.97
N GLU A 298 7.58 -5.32 -5.63
CA GLU A 298 7.17 -6.08 -4.45
C GLU A 298 7.86 -5.57 -3.18
N SER A 299 7.38 -6.01 -2.02
CA SER A 299 7.96 -5.66 -0.72
C SER A 299 8.13 -4.15 -0.48
N THR A 300 7.23 -3.35 -1.06
CA THR A 300 7.22 -1.88 -0.91
C THR A 300 7.36 -1.39 0.54
N PRO A 301 6.70 -2.01 1.58
CA PRO A 301 6.88 -1.55 2.96
C PRO A 301 8.33 -1.68 3.45
N LEU A 302 9.07 -2.73 3.04
CA LEU A 302 10.47 -2.89 3.46
C LEU A 302 11.38 -1.79 2.89
N TYR A 303 11.17 -1.41 1.63
CA TYR A 303 11.87 -0.26 1.04
C TYR A 303 11.47 1.05 1.70
N GLY A 304 10.20 1.19 2.07
CA GLY A 304 9.72 2.34 2.81
C GLY A 304 10.35 2.46 4.19
N ASN A 305 10.49 1.36 4.92
CA ASN A 305 11.18 1.30 6.19
C ASN A 305 12.65 1.75 6.06
N LEU A 306 13.33 1.31 4.99
CA LEU A 306 14.68 1.75 4.67
C LEU A 306 14.74 3.25 4.39
N ASN A 307 13.86 3.77 3.53
CA ASN A 307 13.83 5.19 3.17
C ASN A 307 13.50 6.08 4.38
N TYR A 308 12.52 5.67 5.20
CA TYR A 308 12.23 6.35 6.45
C TYR A 308 13.45 6.45 7.35
N PHE A 309 14.16 5.33 7.58
CA PHE A 309 15.36 5.36 8.41
C PHE A 309 16.42 6.31 7.85
N LYS A 310 16.64 6.30 6.53
CA LYS A 310 17.57 7.23 5.89
C LYS A 310 17.17 8.69 6.13
N SER A 311 15.90 9.02 6.01
CA SER A 311 15.40 10.38 6.25
C SER A 311 15.63 10.84 7.69
N THR A 312 15.64 9.92 8.68
CA THR A 312 15.89 10.25 10.10
C THR A 312 17.36 10.52 10.42
N ILE A 313 18.29 10.03 9.61
CA ILE A 313 19.74 10.24 9.83
C ILE A 313 20.31 11.37 8.97
N GLU A 314 19.59 11.83 7.95
CA GLU A 314 19.96 12.93 7.05
C GLU A 314 19.37 14.28 7.51
N SER A 315 18.42 14.26 8.45
CA SER A 315 17.81 15.44 9.08
C SER A 315 18.54 15.84 10.34
#